data_cea835fade622bf5b912e08136eb1b58
#
_entry.id   cea835fade622bf5b912e08136eb1b58
#
_cell.length_a   1.000
_cell.length_b   1.000
_cell.length_c   1.000
_cell.angle_alpha   90.00
_cell.angle_beta   90.00
_cell.angle_gamma   90.00
#
_symmetry.space_group_name_H-M   'P 1'
#
loop_
_entity.id
_entity.type
_entity.pdbx_description
1 polymer ?
#
loop_
_entity_poly.entity_id
_entity_poly.type
_entity_poly.pdbx_seq_one_letter_code
_entity_poly.pdbx_strand_id
1 'polypeptide(L)'
;MNKYFRIVLLVAGLGASMLSASDDGPRMYWNAPVGTNILQAYFWTASGNSISPENTQPQPGFDTDINIGILGYNRIIDIAGHSAIATAVITGGKVSGSLLNASLRSSSGLGDLYLQGVINLFGAPALSAEAFGTYKQDTVLSLLVGVTAPNGDYENNRALNMGANRWNVRVGLPFMYTLGDWIPGEITTLEVLPSVWFYGDNDNSFGSNLEQDAMYTLEAHITRDITASTFVSLDYFIQRVGDSFTDGLPSGFAHTSDSLGLTLGYMLNAQTQFQLRYASTLNPDAEQGELEAKMLQFNLNYFW
;
A
#
# COMPACT_ATOMS: atom_id res chain seq x y z
N MET A 1 17.23 -23.80 -28.13
CA MET A 1 17.02 -23.11 -26.87
C MET A 1 15.75 -23.70 -26.24
N ASN A 2 15.87 -24.33 -25.08
CA ASN A 2 14.85 -25.18 -24.50
C ASN A 2 13.66 -24.30 -24.02
N LYS A 3 12.40 -24.71 -24.24
CA LYS A 3 11.20 -23.99 -23.80
C LYS A 3 11.25 -23.63 -22.31
N TYR A 4 11.85 -24.45 -21.48
CA TYR A 4 12.05 -24.24 -20.05
C TYR A 4 13.04 -23.09 -19.74
N PHE A 5 14.00 -22.82 -20.62
CA PHE A 5 14.96 -21.72 -20.47
C PHE A 5 14.29 -20.34 -20.74
N ARG A 6 13.29 -20.30 -21.63
CA ARG A 6 12.49 -19.08 -21.88
C ARG A 6 11.50 -18.78 -20.75
N ILE A 7 10.97 -19.81 -20.09
CA ILE A 7 10.08 -19.65 -18.93
C ILE A 7 10.89 -19.17 -17.71
N VAL A 8 12.11 -19.66 -17.51
CA VAL A 8 13.00 -19.20 -16.43
C VAL A 8 13.44 -17.73 -16.65
N LEU A 9 13.65 -17.29 -17.88
CA LEU A 9 13.98 -15.90 -18.21
C LEU A 9 12.79 -14.95 -17.99
N LEU A 10 11.55 -15.41 -18.20
CA LEU A 10 10.33 -14.63 -17.89
C LEU A 10 10.10 -14.50 -16.37
N VAL A 11 10.50 -15.51 -15.58
CA VAL A 11 10.43 -15.47 -14.11
C VAL A 11 11.59 -14.65 -13.51
N ALA A 12 12.71 -14.51 -14.20
CA ALA A 12 13.87 -13.76 -13.73
C ALA A 12 13.63 -12.23 -13.62
N GLY A 13 12.62 -11.70 -14.31
CA GLY A 13 12.24 -10.29 -14.23
C GLY A 13 11.36 -9.90 -13.03
N LEU A 14 10.99 -10.85 -12.17
CA LEU A 14 9.98 -10.69 -11.14
C LEU A 14 10.56 -10.46 -9.73
N GLY A 15 11.63 -9.70 -9.60
CA GLY A 15 12.15 -9.24 -8.31
C GLY A 15 11.12 -8.32 -7.63
N ALA A 16 10.37 -8.86 -6.70
CA ALA A 16 9.26 -8.20 -6.06
C ALA A 16 9.67 -7.53 -4.76
N SER A 17 9.45 -6.24 -4.65
CA SER A 17 9.33 -5.58 -3.35
C SER A 17 7.95 -5.87 -2.76
N MET A 18 7.94 -6.47 -1.60
CA MET A 18 6.70 -6.77 -0.89
C MET A 18 6.20 -5.64 -0.01
N LEU A 19 6.56 -4.41 -0.29
CA LEU A 19 6.33 -3.33 0.64
C LEU A 19 5.91 -2.03 0.08
N SER A 20 4.77 -1.98 -0.33
CA SER A 20 3.81 -0.94 -0.06
C SER A 20 2.49 -1.55 -0.48
N ALA A 21 1.65 -1.83 0.47
CA ALA A 21 0.25 -1.81 0.14
C ALA A 21 0.04 -0.47 -0.55
N SER A 22 -0.13 -0.48 -1.87
CA SER A 22 -0.34 0.74 -2.66
C SER A 22 -1.65 1.43 -2.30
N ASP A 23 -2.34 0.91 -1.31
CA ASP A 23 -3.61 1.34 -0.76
C ASP A 23 -3.47 1.53 0.75
N ASP A 24 -3.44 2.79 1.17
CA ASP A 24 -3.24 3.18 2.57
C ASP A 24 -4.49 2.97 3.44
N GLY A 25 -5.67 2.90 2.81
CA GLY A 25 -6.95 2.69 3.47
C GLY A 25 -7.64 3.96 3.95
N PRO A 26 -8.91 3.83 4.37
CA PRO A 26 -9.74 4.98 4.74
C PRO A 26 -9.28 5.63 6.04
N ARG A 27 -9.50 6.95 6.14
CA ARG A 27 -9.23 7.82 7.30
C ARG A 27 -7.75 7.92 7.70
N MET A 28 -6.84 7.55 6.79
CA MET A 28 -5.41 7.57 7.07
C MET A 28 -4.87 9.01 7.21
N TYR A 29 -5.42 9.96 6.47
CA TYR A 29 -4.93 11.33 6.38
C TYR A 29 -5.84 12.35 7.06
N TRP A 30 -6.68 11.91 7.99
CA TRP A 30 -7.43 12.82 8.84
C TRP A 30 -6.49 13.62 9.74
N ASN A 31 -6.81 14.89 9.96
CA ASN A 31 -6.02 15.73 10.85
C ASN A 31 -6.05 15.20 12.29
N ALA A 32 -4.97 15.43 13.01
CA ALA A 32 -4.84 15.09 14.43
C ALA A 32 -4.03 16.17 15.16
N PRO A 33 -4.12 16.25 16.50
CA PRO A 33 -3.36 17.21 17.28
C PRO A 33 -1.85 17.05 17.07
N VAL A 34 -1.14 18.18 16.99
CA VAL A 34 0.33 18.20 17.00
C VAL A 34 0.85 17.51 18.25
N GLY A 35 1.85 16.66 18.07
CA GLY A 35 2.44 15.87 19.15
C GLY A 35 1.83 14.46 19.29
N THR A 36 0.71 14.17 18.64
CA THR A 36 0.16 12.80 18.63
C THR A 36 1.15 11.82 18.00
N ASN A 37 1.31 10.69 18.66
CA ASN A 37 2.01 9.52 18.12
C ASN A 37 0.99 8.44 17.83
N ILE A 38 1.21 7.68 16.77
CA ILE A 38 0.36 6.57 16.38
C ILE A 38 1.24 5.37 16.11
N LEU A 39 1.07 4.31 16.90
CA LEU A 39 1.64 3.00 16.58
C LEU A 39 0.59 2.20 15.84
N GLN A 40 0.95 1.68 14.68
CA GLN A 40 0.10 0.87 13.84
C GLN A 40 0.67 -0.54 13.75
N ALA A 41 -0.16 -1.53 14.01
CA ALA A 41 0.19 -2.93 13.80
C ALA A 41 -0.85 -3.55 12.87
N TYR A 42 -0.39 -4.04 11.71
CA TYR A 42 -1.25 -4.70 10.74
C TYR A 42 -0.87 -6.17 10.63
N PHE A 43 -1.87 -7.00 10.47
CA PHE A 43 -1.71 -8.33 9.89
C PHE A 43 -2.41 -8.35 8.55
N TRP A 44 -1.68 -8.69 7.50
CA TRP A 44 -2.16 -8.70 6.15
C TRP A 44 -1.92 -10.05 5.50
N THR A 45 -2.97 -10.65 4.95
CA THR A 45 -2.90 -11.84 4.13
C THR A 45 -3.50 -11.56 2.78
N ALA A 46 -2.82 -12.00 1.74
CA ALA A 46 -3.29 -11.86 0.36
C ALA A 46 -2.96 -13.12 -0.44
N SER A 47 -3.77 -13.37 -1.46
CA SER A 47 -3.54 -14.41 -2.47
C SER A 47 -3.85 -13.87 -3.85
N GLY A 48 -3.15 -14.38 -4.87
CA GLY A 48 -3.37 -13.93 -6.24
C GLY A 48 -2.39 -14.52 -7.24
N ASN A 49 -2.43 -14.01 -8.47
CA ASN A 49 -1.60 -14.47 -9.57
C ASN A 49 -0.39 -13.56 -9.86
N SER A 50 0.05 -12.81 -8.87
CA SER A 50 1.20 -11.92 -8.98
C SER A 50 2.11 -12.00 -7.76
N ILE A 51 3.36 -11.60 -7.92
CA ILE A 51 4.39 -11.73 -6.89
C ILE A 51 4.26 -10.64 -5.82
N SER A 52 3.78 -9.47 -6.19
CA SER A 52 3.73 -8.30 -5.32
C SER A 52 2.57 -7.38 -5.65
N PRO A 53 1.96 -6.74 -4.66
CA PRO A 53 0.94 -5.70 -4.91
C PRO A 53 1.46 -4.48 -5.68
N GLU A 54 2.77 -4.21 -5.65
CA GLU A 54 3.35 -3.00 -6.24
C GLU A 54 3.92 -3.19 -7.63
N ASN A 55 4.33 -4.38 -7.95
CA ASN A 55 4.93 -4.70 -9.25
C ASN A 55 4.34 -5.98 -9.78
N THR A 56 3.08 -5.93 -10.03
CA THR A 56 2.32 -7.10 -10.35
C THR A 56 2.23 -7.26 -11.84
N GLN A 57 3.22 -7.92 -12.41
CA GLN A 57 3.02 -8.52 -13.71
C GLN A 57 2.25 -9.83 -13.49
N PRO A 58 0.93 -9.87 -13.74
CA PRO A 58 0.17 -11.10 -13.60
C PRO A 58 0.69 -12.14 -14.56
N GLN A 59 0.80 -13.38 -14.08
CA GLN A 59 1.29 -14.48 -14.88
C GLN A 59 0.27 -15.61 -14.88
N PRO A 60 -0.20 -16.08 -16.05
CA PRO A 60 -1.05 -17.27 -16.13
C PRO A 60 -0.40 -18.47 -15.46
N GLY A 61 -1.14 -19.14 -14.57
CA GLY A 61 -0.66 -20.31 -13.82
C GLY A 61 0.27 -19.97 -12.66
N PHE A 62 0.37 -18.71 -12.26
CA PHE A 62 1.08 -18.27 -11.08
C PHE A 62 0.08 -18.13 -9.91
N ASP A 63 0.42 -18.71 -8.75
CA ASP A 63 -0.32 -18.57 -7.51
C ASP A 63 0.61 -18.08 -6.41
N THR A 64 0.19 -17.09 -5.65
CA THR A 64 0.93 -16.59 -4.47
C THR A 64 0.04 -16.51 -3.26
N ASP A 65 0.67 -16.80 -2.11
CA ASP A 65 0.15 -16.55 -0.78
C ASP A 65 1.13 -15.66 -0.01
N ILE A 66 0.62 -14.55 0.49
CA ILE A 66 1.36 -13.53 1.22
C ILE A 66 0.79 -13.45 2.64
N ASN A 67 1.65 -13.54 3.64
CA ASN A 67 1.28 -13.36 5.05
C ASN A 67 2.33 -12.47 5.71
N ILE A 68 1.98 -11.23 6.01
CA ILE A 68 2.91 -10.25 6.57
C ILE A 68 2.31 -9.52 7.78
N GLY A 69 3.19 -9.23 8.73
CA GLY A 69 2.97 -8.26 9.80
C GLY A 69 3.63 -6.94 9.40
N ILE A 70 2.98 -5.83 9.70
CA ILE A 70 3.46 -4.48 9.40
C ILE A 70 3.44 -3.69 10.71
N LEU A 71 4.54 -3.02 11.03
CA LEU A 71 4.61 -2.06 12.12
C LEU A 71 4.89 -0.67 11.54
N GLY A 72 3.96 0.25 11.80
CA GLY A 72 4.06 1.64 11.42
C GLY A 72 4.13 2.55 12.65
N TYR A 73 4.97 3.57 12.58
CA TYR A 73 4.99 4.66 13.56
C TYR A 73 4.76 5.98 12.84
N ASN A 74 3.77 6.74 13.33
CA ASN A 74 3.46 8.07 12.82
C ASN A 74 3.60 9.10 13.93
N ARG A 75 4.14 10.26 13.57
CA ARG A 75 4.23 11.44 14.43
C ARG A 75 3.59 12.62 13.73
N ILE A 76 2.63 13.26 14.42
CA ILE A 76 2.04 14.51 13.96
C ILE A 76 2.94 15.67 14.40
N ILE A 77 3.34 16.48 13.45
CA ILE A 77 4.26 17.61 13.66
C ILE A 77 3.67 18.89 13.06
N ASP A 78 4.18 20.03 13.53
CA ASP A 78 3.89 21.35 12.95
C ASP A 78 5.00 21.73 11.97
N ILE A 79 4.63 22.04 10.75
CA ILE A 79 5.51 22.63 9.75
C ILE A 79 4.91 23.98 9.31
N ALA A 80 5.41 25.06 9.87
CA ALA A 80 5.00 26.43 9.54
C ALA A 80 3.46 26.66 9.67
N GLY A 81 2.84 26.09 10.69
CA GLY A 81 1.39 26.19 10.94
C GLY A 81 0.53 25.17 10.20
N HIS A 82 1.13 24.32 9.39
CA HIS A 82 0.48 23.20 8.72
C HIS A 82 0.69 21.90 9.50
N SER A 83 -0.36 21.12 9.70
CA SER A 83 -0.21 19.78 10.25
C SER A 83 0.53 18.90 9.24
N ALA A 84 1.48 18.13 9.73
CA ALA A 84 2.22 17.18 8.91
C ALA A 84 2.38 15.84 9.65
N ILE A 85 2.52 14.76 8.88
CA ILE A 85 2.71 13.39 9.38
C ILE A 85 4.06 12.90 8.93
N ALA A 86 4.90 12.48 9.87
CA ALA A 86 6.13 11.74 9.59
C ALA A 86 5.89 10.27 9.93
N THR A 87 6.12 9.37 8.98
CA THR A 87 5.83 7.95 9.07
C THR A 87 7.07 7.11 8.81
N ALA A 88 7.24 6.04 9.59
CA ALA A 88 8.20 4.97 9.31
C ALA A 88 7.47 3.62 9.41
N VAL A 89 7.68 2.74 8.44
CA VAL A 89 7.03 1.43 8.35
C VAL A 89 8.08 0.35 8.10
N ILE A 90 7.98 -0.71 8.88
CA ILE A 90 8.72 -1.97 8.67
C ILE A 90 7.73 -3.11 8.49
N THR A 91 8.09 -4.08 7.68
CA THR A 91 7.28 -5.28 7.49
C THR A 91 8.12 -6.51 7.72
N GLY A 92 7.44 -7.60 7.99
CA GLY A 92 8.08 -8.89 8.07
C GLY A 92 7.04 -10.01 7.90
N GLY A 93 7.45 -11.13 7.36
CA GLY A 93 6.52 -12.22 7.14
C GLY A 93 7.02 -13.29 6.18
N LYS A 94 6.10 -13.80 5.39
CA LYS A 94 6.36 -14.89 4.44
C LYS A 94 5.58 -14.71 3.16
N VAL A 95 6.25 -15.00 2.04
CA VAL A 95 5.62 -15.22 0.74
C VAL A 95 5.91 -16.65 0.28
N SER A 96 4.92 -17.26 -0.29
CA SER A 96 4.99 -18.58 -0.93
C SER A 96 4.16 -18.56 -2.22
N GLY A 97 4.43 -19.49 -3.11
CA GLY A 97 3.67 -19.57 -4.36
C GLY A 97 4.08 -20.74 -5.22
N SER A 98 3.40 -20.87 -6.36
CA SER A 98 3.66 -21.86 -7.37
C SER A 98 3.53 -21.27 -8.78
N LEU A 99 4.21 -21.85 -9.74
CA LEU A 99 4.07 -21.58 -11.17
C LEU A 99 3.71 -22.88 -11.89
N LEU A 100 2.57 -22.92 -12.58
CA LEU A 100 2.05 -24.10 -13.26
C LEU A 100 2.03 -25.34 -12.33
N ASN A 101 1.57 -25.17 -11.09
CA ASN A 101 1.56 -26.16 -10.00
C ASN A 101 2.93 -26.62 -9.49
N ALA A 102 4.03 -26.06 -9.98
CA ALA A 102 5.36 -26.31 -9.42
C ALA A 102 5.64 -25.31 -8.30
N SER A 103 5.85 -25.80 -7.07
CA SER A 103 6.14 -24.94 -5.92
C SER A 103 7.41 -24.13 -6.13
N LEU A 104 7.34 -22.84 -5.86
CA LEU A 104 8.48 -21.94 -5.82
C LEU A 104 9.13 -21.95 -4.42
N ARG A 105 10.41 -21.60 -4.36
CA ARG A 105 11.08 -21.43 -3.08
C ARG A 105 10.47 -20.23 -2.35
N SER A 106 9.82 -20.46 -1.20
CA SER A 106 9.26 -19.41 -0.38
C SER A 106 10.34 -18.49 0.21
N SER A 107 10.01 -17.24 0.44
CA SER A 107 10.83 -16.28 1.17
C SER A 107 10.16 -15.91 2.49
N SER A 108 10.97 -15.67 3.52
CA SER A 108 10.53 -15.14 4.81
C SER A 108 11.62 -14.26 5.39
N GLY A 109 11.23 -13.23 6.13
CA GLY A 109 12.17 -12.29 6.74
C GLY A 109 11.57 -10.88 6.84
N LEU A 110 12.42 -9.87 6.85
CA LEU A 110 12.03 -8.47 6.84
C LEU A 110 11.94 -7.95 5.40
N GLY A 111 10.96 -7.10 5.16
CA GLY A 111 10.88 -6.32 3.94
C GLY A 111 11.66 -5.01 4.03
N ASP A 112 11.57 -4.22 2.97
CA ASP A 112 12.24 -2.93 2.87
C ASP A 112 11.63 -1.90 3.83
N LEU A 113 12.45 -0.99 4.36
CA LEU A 113 12.00 0.13 5.18
C LEU A 113 11.30 1.18 4.30
N TYR A 114 10.10 1.57 4.69
CA TYR A 114 9.37 2.68 4.06
C TYR A 114 9.31 3.89 4.99
N LEU A 115 9.68 5.06 4.48
CA LEU A 115 9.59 6.35 5.14
C LEU A 115 8.67 7.26 4.34
N GLN A 116 7.77 7.99 5.02
CA GLN A 116 6.82 8.88 4.37
C GLN A 116 6.67 10.18 5.15
N GLY A 117 6.56 11.28 4.42
CA GLY A 117 6.11 12.57 4.91
C GLY A 117 4.82 12.97 4.22
N VAL A 118 3.84 13.45 4.99
CA VAL A 118 2.63 14.09 4.46
C VAL A 118 2.53 15.47 5.07
N ILE A 119 2.39 16.50 4.25
CA ILE A 119 2.14 17.86 4.71
C ILE A 119 0.77 18.32 4.21
N ASN A 120 -0.06 18.83 5.12
CA ASN A 120 -1.34 19.39 4.79
C ASN A 120 -1.17 20.78 4.17
N LEU A 121 -1.55 20.93 2.91
CA LEU A 121 -1.43 22.19 2.17
C LEU A 121 -2.62 23.11 2.42
N PHE A 122 -3.80 22.52 2.65
CA PHE A 122 -5.06 23.23 2.85
C PHE A 122 -5.97 22.46 3.81
N GLY A 123 -6.71 23.17 4.66
CA GLY A 123 -7.82 22.65 5.45
C GLY A 123 -7.44 21.96 6.77
N ALA A 124 -6.17 21.61 6.98
CA ALA A 124 -5.72 20.96 8.22
C ALA A 124 -4.58 21.76 8.88
N PRO A 125 -4.92 22.73 9.73
CA PRO A 125 -3.94 23.51 10.49
C PRO A 125 -3.26 22.65 11.56
N ALA A 126 -2.04 23.04 11.95
CA ALA A 126 -1.35 22.49 13.12
C ALA A 126 -2.03 22.99 14.41
N LEU A 127 -2.72 22.11 15.10
CA LEU A 127 -3.50 22.41 16.28
C LEU A 127 -2.97 21.72 17.53
N SER A 128 -2.99 22.42 18.68
CA SER A 128 -2.83 21.76 19.98
C SER A 128 -4.02 20.82 20.26
N ALA A 129 -3.86 19.90 21.20
CA ALA A 129 -4.94 18.99 21.61
C ALA A 129 -6.19 19.76 22.10
N GLU A 130 -5.99 20.91 22.78
CA GLU A 130 -7.10 21.76 23.24
C GLU A 130 -7.85 22.39 22.05
N ALA A 131 -7.13 23.03 21.12
CA ALA A 131 -7.72 23.65 19.93
C ALA A 131 -8.38 22.63 19.00
N PHE A 132 -7.83 21.42 18.92
CA PHE A 132 -8.38 20.34 18.13
C PHE A 132 -9.76 19.87 18.63
N GLY A 133 -10.03 19.98 19.93
CA GLY A 133 -11.34 19.61 20.52
C GLY A 133 -12.55 20.36 19.96
N THR A 134 -12.33 21.53 19.33
CA THR A 134 -13.39 22.32 18.67
C THR A 134 -13.26 22.36 17.15
N TYR A 135 -12.19 21.77 16.60
CA TYR A 135 -11.93 21.72 15.16
C TYR A 135 -12.93 20.80 14.45
N LYS A 136 -13.47 21.28 13.35
CA LYS A 136 -14.32 20.51 12.46
C LYS A 136 -13.61 20.41 11.11
N GLN A 137 -13.31 19.19 10.72
CA GLN A 137 -12.65 18.94 9.46
C GLN A 137 -13.66 19.03 8.31
N ASP A 138 -13.32 19.78 7.27
CA ASP A 138 -14.16 19.96 6.08
C ASP A 138 -13.39 19.45 4.86
N THR A 139 -12.70 20.31 4.13
CA THR A 139 -11.89 19.94 2.99
C THR A 139 -10.42 19.95 3.36
N VAL A 140 -9.70 18.88 3.06
CA VAL A 140 -8.25 18.78 3.27
C VAL A 140 -7.57 18.37 1.99
N LEU A 141 -6.49 19.06 1.65
CA LEU A 141 -5.57 18.68 0.57
C LEU A 141 -4.16 18.60 1.13
N SER A 142 -3.46 17.53 0.82
CA SER A 142 -2.11 17.25 1.31
C SER A 142 -1.16 16.90 0.18
N LEU A 143 0.13 17.02 0.44
CA LEU A 143 1.21 16.46 -0.39
C LEU A 143 1.86 15.30 0.38
N LEU A 144 1.97 14.17 -0.27
CA LEU A 144 2.64 12.97 0.20
C LEU A 144 3.91 12.74 -0.58
N VAL A 145 5.00 12.46 0.13
CA VAL A 145 6.24 11.93 -0.46
C VAL A 145 6.70 10.75 0.40
N GLY A 146 6.92 9.61 -0.25
CA GLY A 146 7.39 8.38 0.38
C GLY A 146 8.62 7.82 -0.31
N VAL A 147 9.46 7.11 0.43
CA VAL A 147 10.68 6.47 -0.06
C VAL A 147 10.80 5.08 0.55
N THR A 148 11.02 4.06 -0.28
CA THR A 148 11.37 2.70 0.13
C THR A 148 12.86 2.49 -0.05
N ALA A 149 13.55 2.06 1.02
CA ALA A 149 14.99 1.77 0.98
C ALA A 149 15.23 0.26 0.78
N PRO A 150 16.16 -0.16 -0.11
CA PRO A 150 16.42 -1.57 -0.43
C PRO A 150 17.25 -2.26 0.65
N ASN A 151 16.67 -2.47 1.82
CA ASN A 151 17.36 -3.06 2.98
C ASN A 151 16.65 -4.29 3.56
N GLY A 152 15.62 -4.78 2.89
CA GLY A 152 14.92 -6.01 3.25
C GLY A 152 15.67 -7.28 2.82
N ASP A 153 15.15 -8.43 3.23
CA ASP A 153 15.72 -9.74 2.89
C ASP A 153 15.52 -10.03 1.39
N TYR A 154 16.62 -10.06 0.66
CA TYR A 154 16.67 -10.29 -0.77
C TYR A 154 17.72 -11.32 -1.15
N GLU A 155 17.35 -12.31 -1.97
CA GLU A 155 18.24 -13.25 -2.62
C GLU A 155 18.04 -13.20 -4.14
N ASN A 156 19.09 -12.87 -4.87
CA ASN A 156 19.06 -12.63 -6.32
C ASN A 156 18.70 -13.85 -7.18
N ASN A 157 18.69 -15.05 -6.60
CA ASN A 157 18.35 -16.31 -7.28
C ASN A 157 16.96 -16.85 -6.88
N ARG A 158 16.11 -16.00 -6.28
CA ARG A 158 14.74 -16.32 -5.91
C ARG A 158 13.74 -15.47 -6.69
N ALA A 159 12.65 -16.09 -7.12
CA ALA A 159 11.52 -15.38 -7.70
C ALA A 159 10.70 -14.62 -6.64
N LEU A 160 10.62 -15.18 -5.43
CA LEU A 160 9.88 -14.58 -4.31
C LEU A 160 10.88 -14.05 -3.29
N ASN A 161 10.80 -12.76 -2.99
CA ASN A 161 11.64 -12.05 -2.02
C ASN A 161 10.80 -11.18 -1.09
N MET A 162 11.31 -10.87 0.10
CA MET A 162 10.72 -9.92 1.03
C MET A 162 11.12 -8.48 0.72
N GLY A 163 12.34 -8.24 0.28
CA GLY A 163 12.86 -6.95 -0.20
C GLY A 163 12.91 -6.88 -1.73
N ALA A 164 12.97 -5.65 -2.28
CA ALA A 164 12.99 -5.38 -3.72
C ALA A 164 14.38 -5.24 -4.32
N ASN A 165 15.37 -4.97 -3.47
CA ASN A 165 16.71 -4.62 -3.91
C ASN A 165 16.76 -3.38 -4.83
N ARG A 166 15.83 -2.45 -4.65
CA ARG A 166 15.79 -1.18 -5.40
C ARG A 166 15.14 -0.07 -4.58
N TRP A 167 15.52 1.16 -4.83
CA TRP A 167 14.84 2.32 -4.28
C TRP A 167 13.51 2.56 -4.99
N ASN A 168 12.46 2.94 -4.23
CA ASN A 168 11.21 3.39 -4.80
C ASN A 168 10.85 4.74 -4.18
N VAL A 169 10.23 5.61 -4.97
CA VAL A 169 9.73 6.91 -4.53
C VAL A 169 8.26 7.04 -4.88
N ARG A 170 7.44 7.42 -3.91
CA ARG A 170 6.01 7.72 -4.09
C ARG A 170 5.77 9.21 -3.94
N VAL A 171 4.97 9.78 -4.84
CA VAL A 171 4.42 11.12 -4.71
C VAL A 171 2.91 11.03 -4.84
N GLY A 172 2.17 11.64 -3.91
CA GLY A 172 0.71 11.57 -3.89
C GLY A 172 0.06 12.87 -3.39
N LEU A 173 -1.22 13.00 -3.65
CA LEU A 173 -2.04 14.15 -3.25
C LEU A 173 -3.28 13.66 -2.47
N PRO A 174 -3.15 13.34 -1.18
CA PRO A 174 -4.29 13.01 -0.35
C PRO A 174 -5.30 14.16 -0.32
N PHE A 175 -6.53 13.86 -0.70
CA PHE A 175 -7.67 14.78 -0.65
C PHE A 175 -8.78 14.16 0.17
N MET A 176 -9.41 14.96 1.04
CA MET A 176 -10.57 14.56 1.82
C MET A 176 -11.60 15.68 1.79
N TYR A 177 -12.87 15.29 1.66
CA TYR A 177 -14.01 16.17 1.71
C TYR A 177 -15.10 15.61 2.64
N THR A 178 -15.57 16.42 3.59
CA THR A 178 -16.68 16.05 4.48
C THR A 178 -18.02 16.30 3.79
N LEU A 179 -18.83 15.26 3.67
CA LEU A 179 -20.17 15.33 3.10
C LEU A 179 -21.19 15.64 4.21
N GLY A 180 -21.57 16.88 4.30
CA GLY A 180 -22.48 17.39 5.35
C GLY A 180 -21.75 17.90 6.60
N ASP A 181 -22.38 17.80 7.76
CA ASP A 181 -21.84 18.32 9.01
C ASP A 181 -20.83 17.35 9.67
N TRP A 182 -19.80 17.92 10.29
CA TRP A 182 -18.84 17.15 11.11
C TRP A 182 -19.43 16.88 12.48
N ILE A 183 -20.31 15.85 12.57
CA ILE A 183 -20.97 15.40 13.79
C ILE A 183 -20.52 13.97 14.09
N PRO A 184 -19.80 13.72 15.21
CA PRO A 184 -19.39 12.35 15.59
C PRO A 184 -20.59 11.38 15.63
N GLY A 185 -20.45 10.24 14.93
CA GLY A 185 -21.53 9.26 14.75
C GLY A 185 -22.35 9.47 13.47
N GLU A 186 -22.14 10.57 12.74
CA GLU A 186 -22.82 10.89 11.49
C GLU A 186 -21.86 11.35 10.38
N ILE A 187 -20.57 11.41 10.67
CA ILE A 187 -19.54 11.89 9.72
C ILE A 187 -19.54 11.01 8.47
N THR A 188 -19.61 11.66 7.33
CA THR A 188 -19.41 11.01 6.02
C THR A 188 -18.29 11.73 5.29
N THR A 189 -17.30 11.00 4.79
CA THR A 189 -16.20 11.58 4.00
C THR A 189 -16.06 10.91 2.65
N LEU A 190 -15.65 11.71 1.67
CA LEU A 190 -15.05 11.25 0.43
C LEU A 190 -13.56 11.51 0.52
N GLU A 191 -12.77 10.48 0.32
CA GLU A 191 -11.31 10.53 0.38
C GLU A 191 -10.75 10.02 -0.96
N VAL A 192 -9.77 10.71 -1.52
CA VAL A 192 -9.16 10.35 -2.81
C VAL A 192 -7.66 10.59 -2.72
N LEU A 193 -6.88 9.62 -3.17
CA LEU A 193 -5.42 9.70 -3.19
C LEU A 193 -4.86 9.24 -4.54
N PRO A 194 -4.69 10.14 -5.51
CA PRO A 194 -3.85 9.86 -6.66
C PRO A 194 -2.38 9.83 -6.25
N SER A 195 -1.64 8.85 -6.75
CA SER A 195 -0.20 8.72 -6.51
C SER A 195 0.54 8.25 -7.75
N VAL A 196 1.83 8.59 -7.81
CA VAL A 196 2.79 8.07 -8.79
C VAL A 196 3.93 7.42 -8.04
N TRP A 197 4.32 6.22 -8.47
CA TRP A 197 5.46 5.47 -7.95
C TRP A 197 6.55 5.43 -9.00
N PHE A 198 7.75 5.82 -8.61
CA PHE A 198 8.96 5.75 -9.41
C PHE A 198 9.86 4.66 -8.85
N TYR A 199 10.39 3.84 -9.71
CA TYR A 199 11.23 2.70 -9.34
C TYR A 199 12.67 2.93 -9.80
N GLY A 200 13.62 2.67 -8.91
CA GLY A 200 15.00 2.48 -9.29
C GLY A 200 15.20 1.08 -9.88
N ASP A 201 16.36 0.84 -10.43
CA ASP A 201 16.70 -0.45 -11.00
C ASP A 201 17.06 -1.46 -9.89
N ASN A 202 16.73 -2.74 -10.12
CA ASN A 202 17.31 -3.85 -9.41
C ASN A 202 18.42 -4.45 -10.30
N ASP A 203 19.66 -4.10 -10.00
CA ASP A 203 20.85 -4.45 -10.80
C ASP A 203 21.30 -5.91 -10.64
N ASN A 204 20.60 -6.70 -9.84
CA ASN A 204 20.96 -8.08 -9.55
C ASN A 204 19.73 -9.00 -9.39
N SER A 205 18.80 -8.94 -10.32
CA SER A 205 17.66 -9.86 -10.40
C SER A 205 18.03 -11.06 -11.27
N PHE A 206 18.35 -12.21 -10.65
CA PHE A 206 18.91 -13.40 -11.34
C PHE A 206 20.17 -13.10 -12.16
N GLY A 207 20.97 -12.12 -11.72
CA GLY A 207 22.17 -11.69 -12.41
C GLY A 207 21.93 -10.72 -13.57
N SER A 208 20.71 -10.23 -13.72
CA SER A 208 20.29 -9.24 -14.74
C SER A 208 19.83 -7.94 -14.07
N ASN A 209 19.80 -6.86 -14.85
CA ASN A 209 19.22 -5.59 -14.47
C ASN A 209 17.72 -5.60 -14.76
N LEU A 210 16.90 -5.34 -13.73
CA LEU A 210 15.45 -5.19 -13.85
C LEU A 210 15.08 -3.72 -13.69
N GLU A 211 14.46 -3.18 -14.74
CA GLU A 211 13.95 -1.83 -14.83
C GLU A 211 12.43 -1.86 -14.89
N GLN A 212 11.77 -0.80 -14.42
CA GLN A 212 10.32 -0.66 -14.47
C GLN A 212 9.93 0.80 -14.64
N ASP A 213 9.00 1.03 -15.57
CA ASP A 213 8.34 2.32 -15.73
C ASP A 213 7.43 2.65 -14.53
N ALA A 214 7.08 3.92 -14.41
CA ALA A 214 6.26 4.42 -13.32
C ALA A 214 4.90 3.71 -13.22
N MET A 215 4.43 3.52 -11.98
CA MET A 215 3.07 3.07 -11.68
C MET A 215 2.22 4.25 -11.20
N TYR A 216 1.00 4.31 -11.67
CA TYR A 216 -0.01 5.30 -11.26
C TYR A 216 -1.10 4.60 -10.47
N THR A 217 -1.49 5.18 -9.33
CA THR A 217 -2.54 4.63 -8.48
C THR A 217 -3.57 5.70 -8.13
N LEU A 218 -4.80 5.28 -7.95
CA LEU A 218 -5.87 6.09 -7.38
C LEU A 218 -6.60 5.28 -6.33
N GLU A 219 -6.58 5.75 -5.10
CA GLU A 219 -7.40 5.25 -4.00
C GLU A 219 -8.61 6.16 -3.85
N ALA A 220 -9.77 5.60 -3.58
CA ALA A 220 -10.98 6.34 -3.25
C ALA A 220 -11.78 5.62 -2.16
N HIS A 221 -12.19 6.38 -1.15
CA HIS A 221 -12.97 5.84 -0.02
C HIS A 221 -14.19 6.72 0.23
N ILE A 222 -15.33 6.08 0.42
CA ILE A 222 -16.51 6.73 0.99
C ILE A 222 -16.71 6.12 2.37
N THR A 223 -16.45 6.93 3.42
CA THR A 223 -16.59 6.48 4.79
C THR A 223 -17.84 7.05 5.44
N ARG A 224 -18.47 6.28 6.32
CA ARG A 224 -19.64 6.71 7.09
C ARG A 224 -19.55 6.22 8.52
N ASP A 225 -19.71 7.12 9.48
CA ASP A 225 -19.94 6.74 10.86
C ASP A 225 -21.32 6.06 11.01
N ILE A 226 -21.32 4.91 11.66
CA ILE A 226 -22.54 4.18 12.03
C ILE A 226 -22.90 4.50 13.48
N THR A 227 -21.89 4.74 14.30
CA THR A 227 -21.97 5.26 15.67
C THR A 227 -20.79 6.18 15.92
N ALA A 228 -20.72 6.85 17.06
CA ALA A 228 -19.56 7.68 17.43
C ALA A 228 -18.24 6.90 17.56
N SER A 229 -18.29 5.56 17.62
CA SER A 229 -17.11 4.70 17.72
C SER A 229 -16.93 3.74 16.54
N THR A 230 -17.87 3.68 15.60
CA THR A 230 -17.86 2.70 14.52
C THR A 230 -18.08 3.38 13.19
N PHE A 231 -17.21 3.10 12.20
CA PHE A 231 -17.42 3.52 10.83
C PHE A 231 -17.34 2.33 9.87
N VAL A 232 -17.93 2.52 8.71
CA VAL A 232 -17.77 1.63 7.55
C VAL A 232 -17.20 2.44 6.38
N SER A 233 -16.51 1.76 5.47
CA SER A 233 -16.02 2.37 4.24
C SER A 233 -16.25 1.42 3.06
N LEU A 234 -16.63 2.01 1.94
CA LEU A 234 -16.53 1.40 0.63
C LEU A 234 -15.23 1.91 0.00
N ASP A 235 -14.36 1.00 -0.40
CA ASP A 235 -13.00 1.29 -0.83
C ASP A 235 -12.85 0.88 -2.31
N TYR A 236 -12.35 1.78 -3.15
CA TYR A 236 -12.01 1.51 -4.54
C TYR A 236 -10.54 1.83 -4.77
N PHE A 237 -9.85 0.94 -5.43
CA PHE A 237 -8.46 1.11 -5.79
C PHE A 237 -8.25 0.74 -7.25
N ILE A 238 -7.56 1.59 -8.01
CA ILE A 238 -7.13 1.32 -9.38
C ILE A 238 -5.64 1.60 -9.51
N GLN A 239 -4.93 0.72 -10.22
CA GLN A 239 -3.53 0.89 -10.55
C GLN A 239 -3.28 0.67 -12.04
N ARG A 240 -2.37 1.46 -12.60
CA ARG A 240 -1.78 1.26 -13.90
C ARG A 240 -0.29 1.05 -13.72
N VAL A 241 0.14 -0.18 -13.86
CA VAL A 241 1.56 -0.58 -13.80
C VAL A 241 2.21 -0.30 -15.14
N GLY A 242 3.44 0.24 -15.14
CA GLY A 242 4.22 0.50 -16.34
C GLY A 242 4.89 -0.76 -16.92
N ASP A 243 5.51 -0.61 -18.07
CA ASP A 243 6.30 -1.68 -18.70
C ASP A 243 7.52 -2.04 -17.83
N SER A 244 7.98 -3.29 -17.94
CA SER A 244 9.20 -3.76 -17.29
C SER A 244 10.19 -4.28 -18.31
N PHE A 245 11.48 -4.11 -18.01
CA PHE A 245 12.57 -4.51 -18.88
C PHE A 245 13.61 -5.31 -18.10
N THR A 246 14.20 -6.31 -18.74
CA THR A 246 15.32 -7.08 -18.20
C THR A 246 16.49 -6.96 -19.17
N ASP A 247 17.62 -6.37 -18.71
CA ASP A 247 18.77 -6.02 -19.53
C ASP A 247 18.38 -5.22 -20.79
N GLY A 248 17.43 -4.26 -20.63
CA GLY A 248 16.89 -3.42 -21.70
C GLY A 248 15.92 -4.12 -22.67
N LEU A 249 15.59 -5.40 -22.44
CA LEU A 249 14.60 -6.13 -23.24
C LEU A 249 13.25 -6.18 -22.54
N PRO A 250 12.11 -5.97 -23.22
CA PRO A 250 10.79 -6.05 -22.63
C PRO A 250 10.58 -7.38 -21.90
N SER A 251 10.22 -7.33 -20.62
CA SER A 251 9.99 -8.50 -19.77
C SER A 251 8.59 -8.50 -19.12
N GLY A 252 7.90 -7.38 -19.12
CA GLY A 252 6.50 -7.23 -18.69
C GLY A 252 5.85 -6.07 -19.39
N PHE A 253 4.52 -6.12 -19.55
CA PHE A 253 3.75 -5.11 -20.27
C PHE A 253 2.86 -4.31 -19.33
N ALA A 254 2.70 -3.03 -19.64
CA ALA A 254 1.81 -2.14 -18.90
C ALA A 254 0.38 -2.70 -18.87
N HIS A 255 -0.21 -2.70 -17.70
CA HIS A 255 -1.60 -3.16 -17.50
C HIS A 255 -2.30 -2.31 -16.45
N THR A 256 -3.62 -2.39 -16.44
CA THR A 256 -4.48 -1.72 -15.46
C THR A 256 -5.29 -2.78 -14.72
N SER A 257 -5.38 -2.64 -13.40
CA SER A 257 -6.26 -3.47 -12.57
C SER A 257 -6.95 -2.61 -11.54
N ASP A 258 -8.14 -3.01 -11.15
CA ASP A 258 -8.91 -2.35 -10.11
C ASP A 258 -9.48 -3.35 -9.10
N SER A 259 -9.74 -2.86 -7.90
CA SER A 259 -10.30 -3.66 -6.82
C SER A 259 -11.34 -2.87 -6.03
N LEU A 260 -12.24 -3.62 -5.43
CA LEU A 260 -13.26 -3.11 -4.53
C LEU A 260 -13.07 -3.73 -3.15
N GLY A 261 -13.21 -2.91 -2.12
CA GLY A 261 -13.07 -3.34 -0.73
C GLY A 261 -14.12 -2.76 0.18
N LEU A 262 -14.17 -3.33 1.37
CA LEU A 262 -14.99 -2.88 2.49
C LEU A 262 -14.12 -2.81 3.74
N THR A 263 -14.24 -1.71 4.49
CA THR A 263 -13.59 -1.54 5.78
C THR A 263 -14.62 -1.34 6.88
N LEU A 264 -14.41 -2.01 8.01
CA LEU A 264 -15.08 -1.78 9.27
C LEU A 264 -14.04 -1.26 10.27
N GLY A 265 -14.27 -0.07 10.82
CA GLY A 265 -13.42 0.51 11.87
C GLY A 265 -14.17 0.65 13.19
N TYR A 266 -13.50 0.38 14.30
CA TYR A 266 -14.06 0.46 15.65
C TYR A 266 -13.07 1.06 16.65
N MET A 267 -13.48 2.15 17.31
CA MET A 267 -12.75 2.74 18.44
C MET A 267 -13.12 2.03 19.72
N LEU A 268 -12.19 1.21 20.25
CA LEU A 268 -12.38 0.54 21.54
C LEU A 268 -12.40 1.54 22.71
N ASN A 269 -11.57 2.56 22.60
CA ASN A 269 -11.46 3.71 23.52
C ASN A 269 -10.79 4.88 22.77
N ALA A 270 -10.55 5.99 23.44
CA ALA A 270 -9.94 7.17 22.82
C ALA A 270 -8.52 6.95 22.23
N GLN A 271 -7.85 5.88 22.63
CA GLN A 271 -6.47 5.59 22.26
C GLN A 271 -6.34 4.37 21.34
N THR A 272 -7.37 3.53 21.21
CA THR A 272 -7.24 2.24 20.53
C THR A 272 -8.34 2.07 19.48
N GLN A 273 -7.91 1.87 18.23
CA GLN A 273 -8.79 1.59 17.11
C GLN A 273 -8.44 0.24 16.47
N PHE A 274 -9.47 -0.51 16.12
CA PHE A 274 -9.38 -1.68 15.26
C PHE A 274 -9.98 -1.38 13.90
N GLN A 275 -9.40 -1.97 12.86
CA GLN A 275 -9.99 -1.99 11.52
C GLN A 275 -9.89 -3.39 10.95
N LEU A 276 -10.94 -3.82 10.27
CA LEU A 276 -10.98 -5.03 9.45
C LEU A 276 -11.30 -4.60 8.04
N ARG A 277 -10.46 -5.01 7.09
CA ARG A 277 -10.60 -4.68 5.68
C ARG A 277 -10.53 -5.94 4.83
N TYR A 278 -11.40 -6.01 3.85
CA TYR A 278 -11.36 -7.00 2.77
C TYR A 278 -11.41 -6.29 1.44
N ALA A 279 -10.59 -6.72 0.48
CA ALA A 279 -10.63 -6.24 -0.89
C ALA A 279 -10.36 -7.37 -1.88
N SER A 280 -10.90 -7.24 -3.08
CA SER A 280 -10.69 -8.18 -4.19
C SER A 280 -10.68 -7.43 -5.50
N THR A 281 -9.85 -7.88 -6.44
CA THR A 281 -9.85 -7.42 -7.83
C THR A 281 -11.23 -7.61 -8.47
N LEU A 282 -11.66 -6.63 -9.24
CA LEU A 282 -12.93 -6.68 -9.97
C LEU A 282 -12.75 -7.43 -11.29
N ASN A 283 -13.66 -8.38 -11.56
CA ASN A 283 -13.78 -9.12 -12.83
C ASN A 283 -12.44 -9.59 -13.43
N PRO A 284 -11.55 -10.24 -12.64
CA PRO A 284 -10.26 -10.67 -13.16
C PRO A 284 -10.44 -11.80 -14.18
N ASP A 285 -9.75 -11.70 -15.31
CA ASP A 285 -9.56 -12.82 -16.25
C ASP A 285 -8.12 -13.32 -16.17
N ALA A 286 -7.86 -14.13 -15.15
CA ALA A 286 -6.52 -14.66 -14.85
C ALA A 286 -5.98 -15.56 -15.98
N GLU A 287 -6.86 -16.19 -16.79
CA GLU A 287 -6.46 -17.03 -17.93
C GLU A 287 -5.93 -16.14 -19.07
N GLN A 288 -6.41 -14.92 -19.20
CA GLN A 288 -5.88 -13.92 -20.15
C GLN A 288 -4.73 -13.10 -19.60
N GLY A 289 -4.26 -13.40 -18.38
CA GLY A 289 -3.14 -12.72 -17.76
C GLY A 289 -3.53 -11.42 -17.05
N GLU A 290 -4.78 -11.25 -16.68
CA GLU A 290 -5.20 -10.14 -15.81
C GLU A 290 -4.87 -10.42 -14.35
N LEU A 291 -4.69 -9.34 -13.56
CA LEU A 291 -4.40 -9.46 -12.15
C LEU A 291 -5.62 -9.99 -11.38
N GLU A 292 -5.45 -11.10 -10.71
CA GLU A 292 -6.35 -11.59 -9.66
C GLU A 292 -5.68 -11.44 -8.29
N ALA A 293 -6.32 -10.75 -7.37
CA ALA A 293 -5.84 -10.62 -5.99
C ALA A 293 -7.01 -10.51 -5.02
N LYS A 294 -6.86 -11.13 -3.85
CA LYS A 294 -7.76 -11.02 -2.70
C LYS A 294 -6.93 -10.71 -1.47
N MET A 295 -7.45 -9.84 -0.62
CA MET A 295 -6.77 -9.35 0.57
C MET A 295 -7.70 -9.34 1.76
N LEU A 296 -7.18 -9.76 2.91
CA LEU A 296 -7.78 -9.52 4.22
C LEU A 296 -6.74 -8.85 5.11
N GLN A 297 -7.12 -7.75 5.75
CA GLN A 297 -6.24 -6.98 6.61
C GLN A 297 -6.92 -6.70 7.93
N PHE A 298 -6.19 -6.90 9.02
CA PHE A 298 -6.58 -6.53 10.38
C PHE A 298 -5.58 -5.51 10.92
N ASN A 299 -6.08 -4.37 11.39
CA ASN A 299 -5.26 -3.27 11.90
C ASN A 299 -5.58 -3.00 13.35
N LEU A 300 -4.54 -2.70 14.12
CA LEU A 300 -4.60 -2.15 15.46
C LEU A 300 -3.82 -0.83 15.47
N ASN A 301 -4.50 0.27 15.75
CA ASN A 301 -3.88 1.59 15.90
C ASN A 301 -3.93 2.02 17.36
N TYR A 302 -2.80 2.49 17.90
CA TYR A 302 -2.70 3.01 19.25
C TYR A 302 -2.17 4.45 19.23
N PHE A 303 -2.92 5.36 19.86
CA PHE A 303 -2.70 6.81 19.85
C PHE A 303 -2.29 7.31 21.24
N TRP A 304 -1.25 8.16 21.37
CA TRP A 304 -0.85 8.83 22.62
C TRP A 304 -0.19 10.17 22.42
#